data_e364d8a34a8546eb439a5b599a21df8b
#
_entry.id   e364d8a34a8546eb439a5b599a21df8b
#
_cell.length_a   1.000
_cell.length_b   1.000
_cell.length_c   1.000
_cell.angle_alpha   90.00
_cell.angle_beta   90.00
_cell.angle_gamma   90.00
#
_symmetry.space_group_name_H-M   'P 1'
#
loop_
_entity.id
_entity.type
_entity.pdbx_description
1 polymer ?
#
loop_
_entity_poly.entity_id
_entity_poly.type
_entity_poly.pdbx_seq_one_letter_code
_entity_poly.pdbx_strand_id
1 'polypeptide(L)'
;MAEGFYETSKALSEYLLFHYGKPEEVLPWDFGPSDALDYPARCVSECVAADRLAANARALDLGCAVGRSTFELARHCAEAIGIDLSENFIAAAGQLQRAGQLDYSFAVEGDLGQAAVAEVPSGIEI
;
A
#
# COMPACT_ATOMS: atom_id res chain seq x y z
N MET A 1 -9.09 11.12 21.62
CA MET A 1 -8.75 11.71 20.33
C MET A 1 -9.97 11.68 19.44
N ALA A 2 -10.26 12.77 18.75
CA ALA A 2 -11.27 12.72 17.71
C ALA A 2 -10.92 11.61 16.72
N GLU A 3 -11.92 10.88 16.26
CA GLU A 3 -11.73 9.97 15.14
C GLU A 3 -11.12 10.78 14.01
N GLY A 4 -9.85 10.58 13.77
CA GLY A 4 -9.12 11.29 12.76
C GLY A 4 -9.58 10.86 11.36
N PHE A 5 -9.30 11.69 10.37
CA PHE A 5 -9.55 11.39 8.95
C PHE A 5 -9.09 9.97 8.56
N TYR A 6 -7.95 9.53 9.08
CA TYR A 6 -7.36 8.23 8.75
C TYR A 6 -8.12 7.02 9.32
N GLU A 7 -9.10 7.23 10.18
CA GLU A 7 -9.98 6.15 10.68
C GLU A 7 -11.31 6.07 9.92
N THR A 8 -11.47 6.84 8.85
CA THR A 8 -12.69 6.80 8.03
C THR A 8 -12.59 5.73 6.94
N SER A 9 -13.74 5.18 6.55
CA SER A 9 -13.83 4.25 5.41
C SER A 9 -13.41 4.89 4.09
N LYS A 10 -13.64 6.19 3.95
CA LYS A 10 -13.21 6.97 2.79
C LYS A 10 -11.69 7.01 2.69
N ALA A 11 -11.00 7.34 3.78
CA ALA A 11 -9.54 7.35 3.83
C ALA A 11 -8.98 5.95 3.52
N LEU A 12 -9.56 4.91 4.10
CA LEU A 12 -9.13 3.53 3.82
C LEU A 12 -9.21 3.19 2.33
N SER A 13 -10.34 3.51 1.69
CA SER A 13 -10.53 3.27 0.25
C SER A 13 -9.54 4.04 -0.61
N GLU A 14 -9.30 5.30 -0.29
CA GLU A 14 -8.33 6.16 -0.99
C GLU A 14 -6.90 5.63 -0.86
N TYR A 15 -6.51 5.19 0.33
CA TYR A 15 -5.18 4.62 0.57
C TYR A 15 -5.00 3.25 -0.07
N LEU A 16 -6.03 2.39 -0.08
CA LEU A 16 -5.99 1.13 -0.81
C LEU A 16 -5.82 1.36 -2.31
N LEU A 17 -6.56 2.32 -2.88
CA LEU A 17 -6.39 2.70 -4.27
C LEU A 17 -4.97 3.22 -4.55
N PHE A 18 -4.47 4.13 -3.74
CA PHE A 18 -3.14 4.71 -3.91
C PHE A 18 -2.01 3.68 -3.79
N HIS A 19 -2.14 2.73 -2.87
CA HIS A 19 -1.12 1.71 -2.61
C HIS A 19 -1.17 0.52 -3.57
N TYR A 20 -2.37 0.09 -3.98
CA TYR A 20 -2.57 -1.19 -4.70
C TYR A 20 -3.36 -1.04 -6.00
N GLY A 21 -3.91 0.12 -6.30
CA GLY A 21 -4.71 0.35 -7.50
C GLY A 21 -3.90 0.09 -8.78
N LYS A 22 -4.58 -0.46 -9.77
CA LYS A 22 -4.00 -0.60 -11.11
C LYS A 22 -3.83 0.77 -11.76
N PRO A 23 -2.90 0.93 -12.72
CA PRO A 23 -2.70 2.21 -13.39
C PRO A 23 -3.99 2.84 -13.92
N GLU A 24 -4.85 2.06 -14.54
CA GLU A 24 -6.13 2.52 -15.08
C GLU A 24 -7.17 2.88 -14.01
N GLU A 25 -7.02 2.38 -12.79
CA GLU A 25 -7.87 2.73 -11.65
C GLU A 25 -7.40 4.03 -10.99
N VAL A 26 -6.09 4.20 -10.85
CA VAL A 26 -5.48 5.38 -10.22
C VAL A 26 -5.50 6.58 -11.16
N LEU A 27 -5.20 6.36 -12.44
CA LEU A 27 -5.13 7.39 -13.48
C LEU A 27 -5.93 6.94 -14.70
N PRO A 28 -7.26 7.11 -14.69
CA PRO A 28 -8.15 6.61 -15.75
C PRO A 28 -8.11 7.42 -17.04
N TRP A 29 -7.24 8.41 -17.14
CA TRP A 29 -7.11 9.30 -18.29
C TRP A 29 -5.87 8.95 -19.10
N ASP A 30 -5.86 9.29 -20.38
CA ASP A 30 -4.70 9.14 -21.26
C ASP A 30 -3.67 10.29 -21.08
N PHE A 31 -3.90 11.16 -20.11
CA PHE A 31 -3.01 12.24 -19.71
C PHE A 31 -2.91 12.32 -18.18
N GLY A 32 -1.88 12.99 -17.69
CA GLY A 32 -1.67 13.18 -16.25
C GLY A 32 -0.29 12.67 -15.80
N PRO A 33 -0.02 12.69 -14.48
CA PRO A 33 1.30 12.38 -13.92
C PRO A 33 1.54 10.86 -13.84
N SER A 34 1.66 10.18 -14.97
CA SER A 34 1.88 8.72 -15.02
C SER A 34 3.16 8.27 -14.31
N ASP A 35 4.14 9.15 -14.18
CA ASP A 35 5.36 8.93 -13.41
C ASP A 35 5.17 8.96 -11.89
N ALA A 36 3.99 9.35 -11.42
CA ALA A 36 3.62 9.28 -10.00
C ALA A 36 2.98 7.93 -9.59
N LEU A 37 2.71 7.05 -10.54
CA LEU A 37 2.14 5.73 -10.27
C LEU A 37 3.11 4.85 -9.46
N ASP A 38 2.55 3.92 -8.70
CA ASP A 38 3.30 2.97 -7.84
C ASP A 38 4.20 3.64 -6.80
N TYR A 39 3.84 4.83 -6.37
CA TYR A 39 4.68 5.62 -5.47
C TYR A 39 5.14 4.87 -4.20
N PRO A 40 4.27 4.15 -3.46
CA PRO A 40 4.71 3.43 -2.25
C PRO A 40 5.74 2.35 -2.54
N ALA A 41 5.61 1.62 -3.64
CA ALA A 41 6.60 0.62 -4.06
C ALA A 41 7.90 1.28 -4.52
N ARG A 42 7.81 2.39 -5.23
CA ARG A 42 8.97 3.15 -5.72
C ARG A 42 9.77 3.79 -4.60
N CYS A 43 9.14 4.16 -3.48
CA CYS A 43 9.88 4.61 -2.30
C CYS A 43 10.91 3.56 -1.88
N VAL A 44 10.60 2.30 -2.00
CA VAL A 44 11.54 1.21 -1.70
C VAL A 44 12.51 0.99 -2.87
N SER A 45 12.00 0.74 -4.07
CA SER A 45 12.84 0.36 -5.22
C SER A 45 13.84 1.44 -5.64
N GLU A 46 13.51 2.71 -5.43
CA GLU A 46 14.35 3.84 -5.81
C GLU A 46 15.23 4.38 -4.67
N CYS A 47 14.82 4.17 -3.41
CA CYS A 47 15.51 4.76 -2.25
C CYS A 47 16.32 3.75 -1.44
N VAL A 48 16.06 2.45 -1.57
CA VAL A 48 16.79 1.41 -0.84
C VAL A 48 17.87 0.79 -1.71
N ALA A 49 19.12 0.87 -1.25
CA ALA A 49 20.25 0.20 -1.90
C ALA A 49 20.27 -1.28 -1.50
N ALA A 50 19.44 -2.07 -2.17
CA ALA A 50 19.22 -3.48 -1.83
C ALA A 50 20.50 -4.32 -1.87
N ASP A 51 21.41 -4.00 -2.77
CA ASP A 51 22.73 -4.64 -2.91
C ASP A 51 23.68 -4.40 -1.72
N ARG A 52 23.36 -3.42 -0.87
CA ARG A 52 24.12 -3.11 0.35
C ARG A 52 23.52 -3.71 1.62
N LEU A 53 22.35 -4.32 1.53
CA LEU A 53 21.70 -4.93 2.68
C LEU A 53 22.34 -6.28 3.01
N ALA A 54 22.55 -6.52 4.31
CA ALA A 54 22.96 -7.84 4.79
C ALA A 54 21.83 -8.85 4.59
N ALA A 55 22.18 -10.14 4.46
CA ALA A 55 21.19 -11.22 4.28
C ALA A 55 20.16 -11.29 5.43
N ASN A 56 20.55 -10.84 6.63
CA ASN A 56 19.68 -10.80 7.81
C ASN A 56 19.15 -9.38 8.12
N ALA A 57 19.17 -8.48 7.14
CA ALA A 57 18.68 -7.12 7.31
C ALA A 57 17.23 -7.10 7.79
N ARG A 58 16.94 -6.14 8.66
CA ARG A 58 15.59 -5.85 9.15
C ARG A 58 15.21 -4.43 8.78
N ALA A 59 13.98 -4.22 8.39
CA ALA A 59 13.46 -2.92 8.01
C ALA A 59 12.30 -2.51 8.92
N LEU A 60 12.22 -1.21 9.18
CA LEU A 60 11.10 -0.58 9.88
C LEU A 60 10.50 0.49 8.97
N ASP A 61 9.23 0.33 8.64
CA ASP A 61 8.45 1.27 7.84
C ASP A 61 7.55 2.10 8.77
N LEU A 62 7.93 3.35 9.00
CA LEU A 62 7.21 4.27 9.87
C LEU A 62 6.10 4.98 9.11
N GLY A 63 4.85 4.84 9.57
CA GLY A 63 3.69 5.35 8.86
C GLY A 63 3.37 4.49 7.63
N CYS A 64 3.31 3.18 7.82
CA CYS A 64 3.17 2.22 6.71
C CYS A 64 1.80 2.24 6.02
N ALA A 65 0.81 2.94 6.56
CA ALA A 65 -0.57 2.93 6.09
C ALA A 65 -1.06 1.50 5.83
N VAL A 66 -1.52 1.21 4.63
CA VAL A 66 -2.02 -0.13 4.28
C VAL A 66 -0.93 -1.09 3.78
N GLY A 67 0.35 -0.75 3.98
CA GLY A 67 1.46 -1.70 3.99
C GLY A 67 2.17 -1.96 2.66
N ARG A 68 1.87 -1.26 1.57
CA ARG A 68 2.48 -1.57 0.28
C ARG A 68 4.03 -1.47 0.29
N SER A 69 4.56 -0.41 0.90
CA SER A 69 6.02 -0.25 1.04
C SER A 69 6.62 -1.31 1.97
N THR A 70 5.91 -1.66 3.05
CA THR A 70 6.35 -2.71 3.98
C THR A 70 6.49 -4.05 3.25
N PHE A 71 5.51 -4.42 2.44
CA PHE A 71 5.59 -5.65 1.65
C PHE A 71 6.72 -5.60 0.64
N GLU A 72 6.96 -4.45 0.00
CA GLU A 72 8.07 -4.32 -0.94
C GLU A 72 9.43 -4.45 -0.24
N LEU A 73 9.58 -3.93 0.97
CA LEU A 73 10.78 -4.13 1.80
C LEU A 73 11.03 -5.61 2.10
N ALA A 74 9.99 -6.41 2.24
CA ALA A 74 10.11 -7.85 2.49
C ALA A 74 10.79 -8.62 1.34
N ARG A 75 10.86 -8.05 0.13
CA ARG A 75 11.66 -8.63 -0.95
C ARG A 75 13.16 -8.61 -0.67
N HIS A 76 13.60 -7.69 0.16
CA HIS A 76 15.03 -7.37 0.34
C HIS A 76 15.52 -7.61 1.76
N CYS A 77 14.64 -7.81 2.70
CA CYS A 77 14.95 -7.92 4.14
C CYS A 77 14.46 -9.25 4.70
N ALA A 78 15.17 -9.78 5.68
CA ALA A 78 14.74 -10.97 6.40
C ALA A 78 13.48 -10.71 7.24
N GLU A 79 13.28 -9.45 7.65
CA GLU A 79 12.07 -9.01 8.35
C GLU A 79 11.76 -7.57 7.96
N ALA A 80 10.50 -7.29 7.67
CA ALA A 80 10.00 -5.94 7.49
C ALA A 80 8.82 -5.71 8.43
N ILE A 81 8.90 -4.63 9.21
CA ILE A 81 7.88 -4.26 10.20
C ILE A 81 7.30 -2.92 9.80
N GLY A 82 5.99 -2.88 9.54
CA GLY A 82 5.25 -1.65 9.33
C GLY A 82 4.50 -1.24 10.59
N ILE A 83 4.56 0.02 10.94
CA ILE A 83 3.76 0.60 12.01
C ILE A 83 3.00 1.83 11.52
N ASP A 84 1.79 1.98 12.00
CA ASP A 84 0.94 3.13 11.70
C ASP A 84 0.03 3.43 12.89
N LEU A 85 -0.38 4.68 13.01
CA LEU A 85 -1.31 5.09 14.06
C LEU A 85 -2.74 4.65 13.77
N SER A 86 -3.11 4.50 12.49
CA SER A 86 -4.46 4.10 12.09
C SER A 86 -4.68 2.61 12.30
N GLU A 87 -5.59 2.26 13.19
CA GLU A 87 -6.01 0.87 13.41
C GLU A 87 -6.68 0.29 12.17
N ASN A 88 -7.45 1.08 11.43
CA ASN A 88 -8.11 0.64 10.19
C ASN A 88 -7.08 0.30 9.11
N PHE A 89 -6.04 1.10 8.96
CA PHE A 89 -4.97 0.81 8.00
C PHE A 89 -4.21 -0.46 8.36
N ILE A 90 -3.87 -0.63 9.63
CA ILE A 90 -3.17 -1.82 10.11
C ILE A 90 -4.04 -3.07 9.98
N ALA A 91 -5.35 -2.97 10.24
CA ALA A 91 -6.27 -4.08 10.03
C ALA A 91 -6.32 -4.51 8.56
N ALA A 92 -6.37 -3.56 7.62
CA ALA A 92 -6.34 -3.85 6.18
C ALA A 92 -4.99 -4.46 5.75
N ALA A 93 -3.87 -3.90 6.21
CA ALA A 93 -2.54 -4.45 5.95
C ALA A 93 -2.41 -5.89 6.47
N GLY A 94 -2.92 -6.16 7.68
CA GLY A 94 -2.95 -7.50 8.26
C GLY A 94 -3.82 -8.48 7.47
N GLN A 95 -4.94 -8.03 6.91
CA GLN A 95 -5.77 -8.87 6.05
C GLN A 95 -5.04 -9.19 4.73
N LEU A 96 -4.40 -8.21 4.12
CA LEU A 96 -3.56 -8.41 2.93
C LEU A 96 -2.42 -9.39 3.22
N GLN A 97 -1.79 -9.29 4.38
CA GLN A 97 -0.75 -10.22 4.79
C GLN A 97 -1.27 -11.66 4.90
N ARG A 98 -2.44 -11.88 5.49
CA ARG A 98 -3.01 -13.21 5.70
C ARG A 98 -3.61 -13.83 4.45
N ALA A 99 -4.31 -13.01 3.63
CA ALA A 99 -5.11 -13.48 2.50
C ALA A 99 -4.47 -13.20 1.13
N GLY A 100 -3.46 -12.35 1.08
CA GLY A 100 -2.84 -11.91 -0.17
C GLY A 100 -3.66 -10.88 -0.94
N GLN A 101 -4.92 -10.67 -0.58
CA GLN A 101 -5.84 -9.77 -1.26
C GLN A 101 -6.91 -9.20 -0.32
N LEU A 102 -7.51 -8.10 -0.74
CA LEU A 102 -8.59 -7.42 -0.03
C LEU A 102 -9.51 -6.71 -1.03
N ASP A 103 -10.79 -7.06 -1.00
CA ASP A 103 -11.81 -6.37 -1.80
C ASP A 103 -12.10 -5.00 -1.19
N TYR A 104 -12.23 -3.98 -2.05
CA TYR A 104 -12.62 -2.64 -1.64
C TYR A 104 -13.39 -1.95 -2.77
N SER A 105 -13.88 -0.75 -2.50
CA SER A 105 -14.46 0.12 -3.52
C SER A 105 -13.96 1.55 -3.30
N PHE A 106 -13.90 2.31 -4.37
CA PHE A 106 -13.49 3.71 -4.32
C PHE A 106 -14.45 4.59 -5.13
N ALA A 107 -14.53 5.87 -4.76
CA ALA A 107 -15.34 6.84 -5.47
C ALA A 107 -14.66 7.23 -6.79
N VAL A 108 -15.43 7.18 -7.87
CA VAL A 108 -14.97 7.60 -9.21
C VAL A 108 -15.42 9.03 -9.46
N GLU A 109 -16.72 9.30 -9.30
CA GLU A 109 -17.31 10.61 -9.52
C GLU A 109 -18.60 10.73 -8.72
N GLY A 110 -18.72 11.77 -7.90
CA GLY A 110 -19.90 11.97 -7.05
C GLY A 110 -20.19 10.73 -6.19
N ASP A 111 -21.39 10.16 -6.35
CA ASP A 111 -21.81 8.95 -5.64
C ASP A 111 -21.50 7.64 -6.39
N LEU A 112 -20.84 7.72 -7.54
CA LEU A 112 -20.45 6.54 -8.31
C LEU A 112 -19.19 5.92 -7.73
N GLY A 113 -19.30 4.65 -7.35
CA GLY A 113 -18.18 3.84 -6.85
C GLY A 113 -17.77 2.78 -7.84
N GLN A 114 -16.54 2.32 -7.72
CA GLN A 114 -15.99 1.20 -8.47
C GLN A 114 -15.43 0.17 -7.50
N ALA A 115 -15.79 -1.09 -7.72
CA ALA A 115 -15.20 -2.22 -7.00
C ALA A 115 -13.78 -2.52 -7.52
N ALA A 116 -12.89 -2.85 -6.61
CA ALA A 116 -11.52 -3.20 -6.92
C ALA A 116 -10.98 -4.24 -5.94
N VAL A 117 -9.83 -4.80 -6.24
CA VAL A 117 -9.13 -5.77 -5.39
C VAL A 117 -7.71 -5.28 -5.17
N ALA A 118 -7.35 -5.06 -3.92
CA ALA A 118 -5.96 -4.87 -3.53
C ALA A 118 -5.28 -6.24 -3.46
N GLU A 119 -4.13 -6.35 -4.09
CA GLU A 119 -3.36 -7.61 -4.13
C GLU A 119 -1.92 -7.35 -3.71
N VAL A 120 -1.40 -8.20 -2.83
CA VAL A 120 0.03 -8.21 -2.54
C VAL A 120 0.75 -8.76 -3.78
N PRO A 121 1.72 -8.05 -4.35
CA PRO A 121 2.41 -8.50 -5.55
C PRO A 121 3.07 -9.87 -5.37
N SER A 122 3.13 -10.62 -6.46
CA SER A 122 3.78 -11.92 -6.49
C SER A 122 5.27 -11.84 -6.14
N GLY A 123 5.81 -12.92 -5.60
CA GLY A 123 7.23 -13.01 -5.24
C GLY A 123 7.59 -12.29 -3.94
N ILE A 124 6.60 -11.90 -3.14
CA ILE A 124 6.79 -11.43 -1.77
C ILE A 124 6.38 -12.54 -0.82
N GLU A 125 7.30 -12.96 0.03
CA GLU A 125 7.02 -13.89 1.13
C GLU A 125 6.54 -13.09 2.34
N ILE A 126 5.34 -13.39 2.83
CA ILE A 126 4.69 -12.68 3.93
C ILE A 126 4.15 -13.64 4.97
#